data_5c231a1c52117ef9fdd699ebc8feab54
#
_entry.id   5c231a1c52117ef9fdd699ebc8feab54
#
_cell.length_a   1.000
_cell.length_b   1.000
_cell.length_c   1.000
_cell.angle_alpha   90.00
_cell.angle_beta   90.00
_cell.angle_gamma   90.00
#
_symmetry.space_group_name_H-M   'P 1'
#
loop_
_entity.id
_entity.type
_entity.pdbx_description
1 polymer ?
#
loop_
_entity_poly.entity_id
_entity_poly.type
_entity_poly.pdbx_seq_one_letter_code
_entity_poly.pdbx_strand_id
1 'polypeptide(L)'
;MNDTFFSRHKFHLLLIGVSAVWLLLFGYVSQIGSQGIIYYDSMSYLESAKNLYVFHRGHQYRPMLMAAINGIPYIFGFGDSAIYEFSFYVNVFCWLVSGVLLFESLRDFLKPKTAFWFALAFFFTLGNVAYIFHLLTEHIYLFFILSAFYCLSKYYKTKAFKWLSIALSIFILAMLIRPGSMLLAIVLCLFFIREVIRNFKSKFAYLIYGSVMLVLVQCAGLKYQFGNFTVSYIDAITYYGYLSCRAESLKNGTEFVQSGNPRGLAMYLLPTPEQKKLAAADFKYQLTENTGNLFKAYFIDLYDNTKSGTTALMNCKKVDDHIFLGAELFSISKWQNRILTLIGFALAVFFFFTCFRKEPLHFLMAGYILYIILLSGISCAQGDRFHMVTYPFILLLLAKWLQQRKILPQ
;
A
#
# COMPACT_ATOMS: atom_id res chain seq x y z
N MET A 1 -42.35 -13.82 -0.20
CA MET A 1 -41.22 -14.78 -0.32
C MET A 1 -40.13 -14.33 0.64
N ASN A 2 -39.88 -15.12 1.67
CA ASN A 2 -38.80 -14.83 2.61
C ASN A 2 -37.48 -14.98 1.88
N ASP A 3 -36.83 -13.81 1.59
CA ASP A 3 -35.44 -13.81 1.10
C ASP A 3 -34.57 -14.46 2.16
N THR A 4 -34.13 -15.68 1.89
CA THR A 4 -33.22 -16.38 2.79
C THR A 4 -31.91 -15.58 2.85
N PHE A 5 -31.19 -15.63 4.00
CA PHE A 5 -29.86 -15.02 4.18
C PHE A 5 -28.94 -15.31 2.98
N PHE A 6 -28.98 -16.54 2.47
CA PHE A 6 -28.17 -16.99 1.34
C PHE A 6 -28.50 -16.25 0.03
N SER A 7 -29.78 -15.98 -0.28
CA SER A 7 -30.14 -15.26 -1.50
C SER A 7 -29.64 -13.81 -1.46
N ARG A 8 -29.71 -13.18 -0.30
CA ARG A 8 -29.27 -11.79 -0.07
C ARG A 8 -27.75 -11.64 -0.14
N HIS A 9 -26.99 -12.62 0.34
CA HIS A 9 -25.53 -12.59 0.40
C HIS A 9 -24.83 -13.48 -0.63
N LYS A 10 -25.54 -14.00 -1.61
CA LYS A 10 -25.05 -14.94 -2.62
C LYS A 10 -23.71 -14.51 -3.24
N PHE A 11 -23.61 -13.27 -3.69
CA PHE A 11 -22.39 -12.78 -4.34
C PHE A 11 -21.22 -12.59 -3.37
N HIS A 12 -21.47 -12.25 -2.11
CA HIS A 12 -20.43 -12.17 -1.09
C HIS A 12 -19.84 -13.55 -0.79
N LEU A 13 -20.71 -14.53 -0.56
CA LEU A 13 -20.30 -15.90 -0.27
C LEU A 13 -19.55 -16.51 -1.47
N LEU A 14 -20.06 -16.30 -2.68
CA LEU A 14 -19.40 -16.77 -3.90
C LEU A 14 -18.03 -16.10 -4.10
N LEU A 15 -17.94 -14.79 -3.87
CA LEU A 15 -16.70 -14.03 -3.98
C LEU A 15 -15.65 -14.58 -3.01
N ILE A 16 -16.00 -14.74 -1.73
CA ILE A 16 -15.10 -15.29 -0.71
C ILE A 16 -14.70 -16.73 -1.05
N GLY A 17 -15.65 -17.58 -1.43
CA GLY A 17 -15.36 -18.99 -1.76
C GLY A 17 -14.43 -19.15 -2.96
N VAL A 18 -14.68 -18.43 -4.07
CA VAL A 18 -13.82 -18.48 -5.26
C VAL A 18 -12.44 -17.93 -4.94
N SER A 19 -12.35 -16.84 -4.16
CA SER A 19 -11.06 -16.26 -3.78
C SER A 19 -10.26 -17.17 -2.86
N ALA A 20 -10.90 -17.87 -1.93
CA ALA A 20 -10.24 -18.87 -1.07
C ALA A 20 -9.66 -20.02 -1.90
N VAL A 21 -10.46 -20.57 -2.82
CA VAL A 21 -9.98 -21.62 -3.75
C VAL A 21 -8.81 -21.11 -4.59
N TRP A 22 -8.89 -19.87 -5.10
CA TRP A 22 -7.81 -19.27 -5.85
C TRP A 22 -6.53 -19.11 -5.02
N LEU A 23 -6.63 -18.68 -3.76
CA LEU A 23 -5.48 -18.56 -2.86
C LEU A 23 -4.78 -19.91 -2.66
N LEU A 24 -5.55 -20.98 -2.41
CA LEU A 24 -5.01 -22.32 -2.24
C LEU A 24 -4.33 -22.82 -3.53
N LEU A 25 -5.00 -22.66 -4.67
CA LEU A 25 -4.44 -23.05 -5.97
C LEU A 25 -3.16 -22.26 -6.28
N PHE A 26 -3.17 -20.96 -6.03
CA PHE A 26 -2.00 -20.10 -6.26
C PHE A 26 -0.82 -20.54 -5.38
N GLY A 27 -1.02 -20.75 -4.09
CA GLY A 27 0.02 -21.27 -3.18
C GLY A 27 0.59 -22.60 -3.66
N TYR A 28 -0.29 -23.51 -4.09
CA TYR A 28 0.09 -24.84 -4.60
C TYR A 28 0.95 -24.75 -5.87
N VAL A 29 0.53 -24.00 -6.88
CA VAL A 29 1.25 -23.95 -8.17
C VAL A 29 2.49 -23.02 -8.15
N SER A 30 2.53 -22.02 -7.28
CA SER A 30 3.70 -21.14 -7.11
C SER A 30 4.69 -21.67 -6.10
N GLN A 31 4.29 -22.59 -5.23
CA GLN A 31 5.05 -23.14 -4.10
C GLN A 31 5.63 -22.06 -3.18
N ILE A 32 5.01 -20.87 -3.16
CA ILE A 32 5.54 -19.68 -2.47
C ILE A 32 5.62 -19.89 -0.95
N GLY A 33 4.66 -20.59 -0.36
CA GLY A 33 4.62 -20.90 1.06
C GLY A 33 5.56 -22.04 1.48
N SER A 34 5.82 -23.02 0.59
CA SER A 34 6.63 -24.21 0.87
C SER A 34 8.14 -23.95 0.85
N GLN A 35 8.57 -22.86 0.24
CA GLN A 35 9.99 -22.55 0.08
C GLN A 35 10.61 -21.79 1.25
N GLY A 36 9.84 -21.43 2.26
CA GLY A 36 10.32 -20.61 3.38
C GLY A 36 10.91 -19.27 2.94
N ILE A 37 10.47 -18.73 1.80
CA ILE A 37 11.00 -17.50 1.23
C ILE A 37 10.62 -16.34 2.16
N ILE A 38 11.64 -15.77 2.79
CA ILE A 38 11.51 -14.56 3.59
C ILE A 38 11.87 -13.38 2.70
N TYR A 39 10.91 -12.49 2.47
CA TYR A 39 11.17 -11.23 1.82
C TYR A 39 12.09 -10.37 2.72
N TYR A 40 13.10 -9.71 2.16
CA TYR A 40 14.08 -8.95 2.97
C TYR A 40 13.42 -7.98 3.97
N ASP A 41 12.38 -7.28 3.56
CA ASP A 41 11.64 -6.39 4.46
C ASP A 41 10.94 -7.12 5.60
N SER A 42 10.56 -8.38 5.43
CA SER A 42 9.86 -9.17 6.45
C SER A 42 10.69 -9.30 7.74
N MET A 43 12.01 -9.43 7.60
CA MET A 43 12.91 -9.49 8.76
C MET A 43 12.84 -8.21 9.60
N SER A 44 12.83 -7.05 8.96
CA SER A 44 12.74 -5.77 9.69
C SER A 44 11.35 -5.50 10.27
N TYR A 45 10.28 -6.07 9.70
CA TYR A 45 8.95 -6.04 10.32
C TYR A 45 8.85 -6.97 11.52
N LEU A 46 9.48 -8.16 11.46
CA LEU A 46 9.61 -9.06 12.60
C LEU A 46 10.39 -8.37 13.73
N GLU A 47 11.54 -7.77 13.42
CA GLU A 47 12.34 -7.01 14.38
C GLU A 47 11.54 -5.85 15.00
N SER A 48 10.75 -5.15 14.22
CA SER A 48 9.89 -4.08 14.70
C SER A 48 8.85 -4.59 15.70
N ALA A 49 8.20 -5.72 15.42
CA ALA A 49 7.26 -6.36 16.32
C ALA A 49 7.95 -6.80 17.64
N LYS A 50 9.11 -7.42 17.53
CA LYS A 50 9.94 -7.84 18.67
C LYS A 50 10.40 -6.64 19.51
N ASN A 51 10.84 -5.55 18.86
CA ASN A 51 11.21 -4.32 19.54
C ASN A 51 10.04 -3.77 20.36
N LEU A 52 8.83 -3.76 19.83
CA LEU A 52 7.66 -3.22 20.52
C LEU A 52 7.25 -4.10 21.72
N TYR A 53 7.10 -5.40 21.51
CA TYR A 53 6.50 -6.28 22.50
C TYR A 53 7.49 -6.92 23.49
N VAL A 54 8.73 -7.16 23.05
CA VAL A 54 9.75 -7.82 23.89
C VAL A 54 10.71 -6.80 24.50
N PHE A 55 11.15 -5.82 23.70
CA PHE A 55 12.14 -4.85 24.17
C PHE A 55 11.55 -3.49 24.54
N HIS A 56 10.24 -3.29 24.42
CA HIS A 56 9.49 -2.08 24.77
C HIS A 56 10.10 -0.80 24.16
N ARG A 57 10.54 -0.89 22.91
CA ARG A 57 11.15 0.23 22.17
C ARG A 57 10.59 0.34 20.77
N GLY A 58 10.74 1.51 20.12
CA GLY A 58 10.39 1.72 18.73
C GLY A 58 11.41 1.12 17.76
N HIS A 59 11.03 1.04 16.51
CA HIS A 59 11.94 0.67 15.41
C HIS A 59 12.16 1.89 14.52
N GLN A 60 13.41 2.21 14.21
CA GLN A 60 13.77 3.43 13.48
C GLN A 60 13.16 3.54 12.08
N TYR A 61 13.01 2.43 11.37
CA TYR A 61 12.50 2.42 9.99
C TYR A 61 11.04 1.98 9.87
N ARG A 62 10.50 1.22 10.83
CA ARG A 62 9.16 0.63 10.74
C ARG A 62 8.24 1.29 11.78
N PRO A 63 7.12 1.90 11.33
CA PRO A 63 6.17 2.52 12.25
C PRO A 63 5.45 1.50 13.12
N MET A 64 4.97 1.97 14.28
CA MET A 64 4.54 1.09 15.37
C MET A 64 3.21 0.37 15.11
N LEU A 65 2.29 0.89 14.26
CA LEU A 65 0.98 0.24 14.09
C LEU A 65 1.11 -1.12 13.40
N MET A 66 2.01 -1.22 12.42
CA MET A 66 2.33 -2.51 11.79
C MET A 66 2.93 -3.49 12.80
N ALA A 67 3.87 -3.01 13.63
CA ALA A 67 4.47 -3.78 14.73
C ALA A 67 3.40 -4.23 15.74
N ALA A 68 2.48 -3.32 16.11
CA ALA A 68 1.40 -3.61 17.05
C ALA A 68 0.44 -4.68 16.55
N ILE A 69 0.09 -4.65 15.27
CA ILE A 69 -0.81 -5.66 14.67
C ILE A 69 -0.11 -7.02 14.61
N ASN A 70 1.08 -7.08 13.98
CA ASN A 70 1.73 -8.37 13.73
C ASN A 70 2.37 -8.98 14.98
N GLY A 71 2.75 -8.16 15.96
CA GLY A 71 3.37 -8.64 17.20
C GLY A 71 2.39 -9.22 18.24
N ILE A 72 1.09 -9.24 17.97
CA ILE A 72 0.08 -9.79 18.89
C ILE A 72 0.45 -11.17 19.45
N PRO A 73 1.00 -12.14 18.67
CA PRO A 73 1.39 -13.44 19.22
C PRO A 73 2.39 -13.37 20.38
N TYR A 74 3.24 -12.34 20.46
CA TYR A 74 4.15 -12.18 21.60
C TYR A 74 3.44 -11.95 22.93
N ILE A 75 2.22 -11.37 22.92
CA ILE A 75 1.40 -11.20 24.14
C ILE A 75 1.08 -12.56 24.79
N PHE A 76 0.94 -13.59 23.95
CA PHE A 76 0.61 -14.95 24.36
C PHE A 76 1.85 -15.85 24.55
N GLY A 77 3.06 -15.29 24.49
CA GLY A 77 4.30 -16.02 24.68
C GLY A 77 4.78 -16.84 23.47
N PHE A 78 4.18 -16.63 22.29
CA PHE A 78 4.64 -17.32 21.07
C PHE A 78 5.96 -16.73 20.54
N GLY A 79 6.73 -17.56 19.83
CA GLY A 79 8.00 -17.17 19.23
C GLY A 79 7.87 -16.52 17.84
N ASP A 80 9.02 -16.21 17.25
CA ASP A 80 9.16 -15.48 15.97
C ASP A 80 8.43 -16.17 14.80
N SER A 81 8.39 -17.51 14.76
CA SER A 81 7.68 -18.26 13.71
C SER A 81 6.18 -17.97 13.68
N ALA A 82 5.55 -17.84 14.84
CA ALA A 82 4.12 -17.55 14.95
C ALA A 82 3.76 -16.17 14.38
N ILE A 83 4.72 -15.23 14.33
CA ILE A 83 4.49 -13.90 13.73
C ILE A 83 4.28 -14.02 12.23
N TYR A 84 5.03 -14.86 11.53
CA TYR A 84 4.84 -15.09 10.09
C TYR A 84 3.49 -15.74 9.79
N GLU A 85 3.12 -16.77 10.55
CA GLU A 85 1.82 -17.44 10.40
C GLU A 85 0.66 -16.49 10.70
N PHE A 86 0.75 -15.75 11.80
CA PHE A 86 -0.27 -14.76 12.16
C PHE A 86 -0.40 -13.68 11.09
N SER A 87 0.72 -13.17 10.57
CA SER A 87 0.72 -12.19 9.48
C SER A 87 0.03 -12.72 8.22
N PHE A 88 0.23 -13.99 7.87
CA PHE A 88 -0.48 -14.62 6.75
C PHE A 88 -1.99 -14.55 6.95
N TYR A 89 -2.52 -14.94 8.12
CA TYR A 89 -3.96 -14.87 8.40
C TYR A 89 -4.49 -13.44 8.41
N VAL A 90 -3.73 -12.48 8.96
CA VAL A 90 -4.09 -11.05 8.91
C VAL A 90 -4.15 -10.56 7.47
N ASN A 91 -3.19 -10.93 6.64
CA ASN A 91 -3.16 -10.56 5.22
C ASN A 91 -4.34 -11.16 4.45
N VAL A 92 -4.67 -12.46 4.68
CA VAL A 92 -5.85 -13.13 4.11
C VAL A 92 -7.12 -12.38 4.50
N PHE A 93 -7.29 -12.06 5.77
CA PHE A 93 -8.44 -11.30 6.25
C PHE A 93 -8.55 -9.94 5.56
N CYS A 94 -7.47 -9.16 5.56
CA CYS A 94 -7.42 -7.84 4.93
C CYS A 94 -7.72 -7.92 3.42
N TRP A 95 -7.19 -8.92 2.73
CA TRP A 95 -7.40 -9.16 1.31
C TRP A 95 -8.87 -9.48 1.00
N LEU A 96 -9.48 -10.43 1.74
CA LEU A 96 -10.88 -10.81 1.55
C LEU A 96 -11.82 -9.63 1.83
N VAL A 97 -11.61 -8.92 2.95
CA VAL A 97 -12.44 -7.74 3.29
C VAL A 97 -12.26 -6.62 2.26
N SER A 98 -11.05 -6.40 1.76
CA SER A 98 -10.80 -5.44 0.67
C SER A 98 -11.61 -5.76 -0.58
N GLY A 99 -11.67 -7.03 -1.00
CA GLY A 99 -12.48 -7.43 -2.13
C GLY A 99 -14.00 -7.25 -1.90
N VAL A 100 -14.46 -7.50 -0.66
CA VAL A 100 -15.86 -7.25 -0.28
C VAL A 100 -16.18 -5.74 -0.30
N LEU A 101 -15.30 -4.91 0.25
CA LEU A 101 -15.45 -3.44 0.22
C LEU A 101 -15.43 -2.90 -1.22
N LEU A 102 -14.59 -3.44 -2.08
CA LEU A 102 -14.59 -3.12 -3.50
C LEU A 102 -15.92 -3.51 -4.15
N PHE A 103 -16.42 -4.71 -3.90
CA PHE A 103 -17.71 -5.17 -4.40
C PHE A 103 -18.86 -4.24 -3.98
N GLU A 104 -18.92 -3.88 -2.68
CA GLU A 104 -19.94 -2.95 -2.16
C GLU A 104 -19.81 -1.56 -2.77
N SER A 105 -18.59 -1.07 -2.99
CA SER A 105 -18.36 0.23 -3.66
C SER A 105 -18.81 0.22 -5.12
N LEU A 106 -18.60 -0.89 -5.83
CA LEU A 106 -19.04 -1.08 -7.22
C LEU A 106 -20.56 -1.17 -7.32
N ARG A 107 -21.23 -1.82 -6.35
CA ARG A 107 -22.70 -1.91 -6.27
C ARG A 107 -23.40 -0.57 -6.13
N ASP A 108 -22.68 0.47 -5.74
CA ASP A 108 -23.24 1.82 -5.64
C ASP A 108 -23.70 2.36 -7.02
N PHE A 109 -23.17 1.78 -8.11
CA PHE A 109 -23.47 2.23 -9.48
C PHE A 109 -23.53 1.12 -10.53
N LEU A 110 -23.27 -0.14 -10.18
CA LEU A 110 -23.38 -1.30 -11.08
C LEU A 110 -24.38 -2.34 -10.57
N LYS A 111 -24.95 -3.13 -11.50
CA LYS A 111 -25.71 -4.33 -11.14
C LYS A 111 -24.82 -5.34 -10.36
N PRO A 112 -25.38 -6.09 -9.41
CA PRO A 112 -24.60 -7.00 -8.56
C PRO A 112 -23.74 -7.99 -9.33
N LYS A 113 -24.23 -8.54 -10.44
CA LYS A 113 -23.48 -9.49 -11.29
C LYS A 113 -22.24 -8.82 -11.92
N THR A 114 -22.38 -7.60 -12.41
CA THR A 114 -21.25 -6.86 -13.01
C THR A 114 -20.24 -6.45 -11.93
N ALA A 115 -20.71 -5.95 -10.78
CA ALA A 115 -19.88 -5.62 -9.63
C ALA A 115 -19.07 -6.84 -9.14
N PHE A 116 -19.69 -8.04 -9.13
CA PHE A 116 -19.03 -9.29 -8.77
C PHE A 116 -17.83 -9.59 -9.68
N TRP A 117 -17.97 -9.47 -11.00
CA TRP A 117 -16.87 -9.75 -11.93
C TRP A 117 -15.70 -8.76 -11.79
N PHE A 118 -15.98 -7.49 -11.55
CA PHE A 118 -14.93 -6.51 -11.26
C PHE A 118 -14.22 -6.78 -9.94
N ALA A 119 -14.97 -7.13 -8.87
CA ALA A 119 -14.38 -7.49 -7.60
C ALA A 119 -13.57 -8.80 -7.70
N LEU A 120 -14.04 -9.76 -8.50
CA LEU A 120 -13.31 -10.99 -8.75
C LEU A 120 -12.00 -10.73 -9.51
N ALA A 121 -12.00 -9.80 -10.47
CA ALA A 121 -10.78 -9.42 -11.18
C ALA A 121 -9.69 -8.89 -10.24
N PHE A 122 -10.04 -8.20 -9.14
CA PHE A 122 -9.10 -7.80 -8.11
C PHE A 122 -8.41 -9.01 -7.46
N PHE A 123 -9.17 -10.05 -7.13
CA PHE A 123 -8.63 -11.24 -6.50
C PHE A 123 -7.67 -12.04 -7.42
N PHE A 124 -7.84 -11.94 -8.73
CA PHE A 124 -6.96 -12.56 -9.72
C PHE A 124 -5.74 -11.71 -10.10
N THR A 125 -5.53 -10.55 -9.47
CA THR A 125 -4.28 -9.83 -9.66
C THR A 125 -3.16 -10.51 -8.87
N LEU A 126 -2.11 -10.93 -9.58
CA LEU A 126 -1.05 -11.78 -9.03
C LEU A 126 -0.28 -11.13 -7.88
N GLY A 127 -0.03 -9.81 -7.96
CA GLY A 127 0.58 -9.06 -6.86
C GLY A 127 -0.26 -9.16 -5.58
N ASN A 128 -1.59 -8.98 -5.67
CA ASN A 128 -2.44 -9.05 -4.49
C ASN A 128 -2.47 -10.44 -3.83
N VAL A 129 -2.33 -11.52 -4.57
CA VAL A 129 -2.32 -12.86 -3.97
C VAL A 129 -0.92 -13.26 -3.48
N ALA A 130 0.14 -12.90 -4.22
CA ALA A 130 1.50 -13.31 -3.87
C ALA A 130 2.02 -12.67 -2.56
N TYR A 131 1.72 -11.38 -2.34
CA TYR A 131 2.19 -10.71 -1.12
C TYR A 131 1.43 -11.13 0.15
N ILE A 132 0.34 -11.91 0.06
CA ILE A 132 -0.34 -12.50 1.22
C ILE A 132 0.63 -13.37 2.04
N PHE A 133 1.51 -14.10 1.37
CA PHE A 133 2.42 -15.06 1.97
C PHE A 133 3.61 -14.42 2.71
N HIS A 134 3.71 -13.09 2.74
CA HIS A 134 4.85 -12.39 3.33
C HIS A 134 4.41 -11.45 4.45
N LEU A 135 5.27 -11.31 5.46
CA LEU A 135 5.12 -10.30 6.52
C LEU A 135 5.47 -8.92 5.93
N LEU A 136 4.48 -8.28 5.33
CA LEU A 136 4.58 -6.99 4.62
C LEU A 136 3.37 -6.10 4.91
N THR A 137 3.46 -4.82 4.55
CA THR A 137 2.43 -3.81 4.86
C THR A 137 1.28 -3.76 3.85
N GLU A 138 1.42 -4.37 2.69
CA GLU A 138 0.61 -4.09 1.50
C GLU A 138 -0.88 -4.34 1.72
N HIS A 139 -1.25 -5.50 2.30
CA HIS A 139 -2.65 -5.86 2.52
C HIS A 139 -3.31 -5.06 3.64
N ILE A 140 -2.60 -4.86 4.75
CA ILE A 140 -3.10 -4.06 5.86
C ILE A 140 -3.28 -2.61 5.40
N TYR A 141 -2.31 -2.07 4.66
CA TYR A 141 -2.39 -0.73 4.10
C TYR A 141 -3.56 -0.60 3.10
N LEU A 142 -3.69 -1.54 2.17
CA LEU A 142 -4.78 -1.57 1.19
C LEU A 142 -6.15 -1.61 1.87
N PHE A 143 -6.32 -2.47 2.87
CA PHE A 143 -7.55 -2.56 3.66
C PHE A 143 -7.88 -1.22 4.34
N PHE A 144 -6.89 -0.54 4.94
CA PHE A 144 -7.08 0.78 5.54
C PHE A 144 -7.53 1.80 4.50
N ILE A 145 -6.82 1.93 3.40
CA ILE A 145 -7.12 2.93 2.37
C ILE A 145 -8.49 2.67 1.73
N LEU A 146 -8.80 1.42 1.39
CA LEU A 146 -10.10 1.08 0.79
C LEU A 146 -11.25 1.32 1.79
N SER A 147 -11.06 0.97 3.07
CA SER A 147 -12.02 1.29 4.14
C SER A 147 -12.24 2.78 4.29
N ALA A 148 -11.18 3.59 4.22
CA ALA A 148 -11.29 5.05 4.29
C ALA A 148 -12.09 5.61 3.10
N PHE A 149 -11.83 5.15 1.87
CA PHE A 149 -12.60 5.55 0.70
C PHE A 149 -14.04 5.06 0.73
N TYR A 150 -14.30 3.87 1.27
CA TYR A 150 -15.67 3.40 1.52
C TYR A 150 -16.40 4.32 2.51
N CYS A 151 -15.75 4.74 3.60
CA CYS A 151 -16.31 5.72 4.53
C CYS A 151 -16.52 7.08 3.86
N LEU A 152 -15.61 7.55 2.99
CA LEU A 152 -15.82 8.76 2.20
C LEU A 152 -17.03 8.64 1.27
N SER A 153 -17.24 7.47 0.63
CA SER A 153 -18.46 7.22 -0.16
C SER A 153 -19.73 7.40 0.69
N LYS A 154 -19.74 6.82 1.90
CA LYS A 154 -20.87 7.01 2.84
C LYS A 154 -21.03 8.47 3.28
N TYR A 155 -19.92 9.18 3.50
CA TYR A 155 -19.96 10.62 3.81
C TYR A 155 -20.59 11.44 2.67
N TYR A 156 -20.16 11.22 1.43
CA TYR A 156 -20.72 11.95 0.30
C TYR A 156 -22.21 11.68 0.07
N LYS A 157 -22.70 10.48 0.41
CA LYS A 157 -24.11 10.11 0.33
C LYS A 157 -24.95 10.68 1.48
N THR A 158 -24.45 10.60 2.71
CA THR A 158 -25.23 10.91 3.92
C THR A 158 -24.94 12.28 4.52
N LYS A 159 -23.81 12.89 4.15
CA LYS A 159 -23.24 14.11 4.74
C LYS A 159 -23.00 14.00 6.26
N ALA A 160 -23.05 12.80 6.82
CA ALA A 160 -22.84 12.57 8.23
C ALA A 160 -21.36 12.62 8.60
N PHE A 161 -20.96 13.56 9.46
CA PHE A 161 -19.57 13.81 9.86
C PHE A 161 -18.87 12.59 10.43
N LYS A 162 -19.60 11.65 11.06
CA LYS A 162 -19.05 10.40 11.57
C LYS A 162 -18.23 9.63 10.52
N TRP A 163 -18.73 9.57 9.29
CA TRP A 163 -18.06 8.85 8.21
C TRP A 163 -16.79 9.56 7.73
N LEU A 164 -16.84 10.89 7.65
CA LEU A 164 -15.65 11.69 7.34
C LEU A 164 -14.58 11.55 8.43
N SER A 165 -15.01 11.60 9.69
CA SER A 165 -14.10 11.46 10.83
C SER A 165 -13.40 10.08 10.83
N ILE A 166 -14.15 9.00 10.60
CA ILE A 166 -13.58 7.64 10.47
C ILE A 166 -12.58 7.60 9.30
N ALA A 167 -12.97 8.13 8.13
CA ALA A 167 -12.08 8.13 6.96
C ALA A 167 -10.77 8.87 7.20
N LEU A 168 -10.83 10.09 7.76
CA LEU A 168 -9.63 10.88 8.05
C LEU A 168 -8.75 10.20 9.11
N SER A 169 -9.37 9.63 10.14
CA SER A 169 -8.65 8.85 11.18
C SER A 169 -7.89 7.68 10.57
N ILE A 170 -8.53 6.94 9.65
CA ILE A 170 -7.87 5.81 8.97
C ILE A 170 -6.72 6.31 8.08
N PHE A 171 -6.86 7.41 7.34
CA PHE A 171 -5.76 7.97 6.54
C PHE A 171 -4.59 8.43 7.42
N ILE A 172 -4.86 9.03 8.59
CA ILE A 172 -3.82 9.42 9.56
C ILE A 172 -3.12 8.17 10.11
N LEU A 173 -3.87 7.14 10.51
CA LEU A 173 -3.30 5.88 11.00
C LEU A 173 -2.52 5.11 9.94
N ALA A 174 -2.87 5.25 8.66
CA ALA A 174 -2.15 4.63 7.55
C ALA A 174 -0.68 5.10 7.48
N MET A 175 -0.35 6.29 8.01
CA MET A 175 1.04 6.77 8.16
C MET A 175 1.86 5.86 9.09
N LEU A 176 1.20 5.25 10.10
CA LEU A 176 1.81 4.33 11.07
C LEU A 176 1.88 2.89 10.55
N ILE A 177 1.42 2.64 9.33
CA ILE A 177 1.60 1.38 8.59
C ILE A 177 2.65 1.60 7.51
N ARG A 178 2.46 2.66 6.69
CA ARG A 178 3.31 2.99 5.55
C ARG A 178 3.62 4.50 5.53
N PRO A 179 4.83 4.92 5.95
CA PRO A 179 5.19 6.35 6.06
C PRO A 179 4.96 7.15 4.78
N GLY A 180 5.10 6.50 3.63
CA GLY A 180 4.81 7.10 2.32
C GLY A 180 3.38 7.64 2.16
N SER A 181 2.44 7.34 3.07
CA SER A 181 1.08 7.93 3.06
C SER A 181 0.97 9.27 3.80
N MET A 182 2.05 9.79 4.38
CA MET A 182 2.04 11.02 5.17
C MET A 182 1.51 12.22 4.38
N LEU A 183 2.05 12.47 3.20
CA LEU A 183 1.61 13.60 2.38
C LEU A 183 0.14 13.44 1.96
N LEU A 184 -0.30 12.22 1.63
CA LEU A 184 -1.70 11.94 1.33
C LEU A 184 -2.61 12.29 2.50
N ALA A 185 -2.27 11.87 3.71
CA ALA A 185 -3.07 12.17 4.91
C ALA A 185 -3.14 13.68 5.19
N ILE A 186 -2.02 14.40 5.06
CA ILE A 186 -1.98 15.86 5.22
C ILE A 186 -2.88 16.54 4.19
N VAL A 187 -2.74 16.20 2.90
CA VAL A 187 -3.55 16.79 1.81
C VAL A 187 -5.04 16.54 2.04
N LEU A 188 -5.43 15.33 2.45
CA LEU A 188 -6.84 15.02 2.73
C LEU A 188 -7.36 15.77 3.97
N CYS A 189 -6.58 15.88 5.04
CA CYS A 189 -6.95 16.70 6.20
C CYS A 189 -7.15 18.17 5.82
N LEU A 190 -6.26 18.73 4.98
CA LEU A 190 -6.39 20.10 4.47
C LEU A 190 -7.60 20.26 3.54
N PHE A 191 -7.88 19.28 2.69
CA PHE A 191 -9.04 19.29 1.79
C PHE A 191 -10.35 19.35 2.58
N PHE A 192 -10.45 18.66 3.72
CA PHE A 192 -11.63 18.62 4.56
C PHE A 192 -11.56 19.54 5.78
N ILE A 193 -10.57 20.45 5.86
CA ILE A 193 -10.30 21.26 7.06
C ILE A 193 -11.53 22.06 7.53
N ARG A 194 -12.33 22.59 6.59
CA ARG A 194 -13.56 23.34 6.91
C ARG A 194 -14.58 22.49 7.63
N GLU A 195 -14.77 21.24 7.19
CA GLU A 195 -15.70 20.30 7.81
C GLU A 195 -15.22 19.84 9.19
N VAL A 196 -13.91 19.65 9.35
CA VAL A 196 -13.31 19.33 10.64
C VAL A 196 -13.48 20.47 11.63
N ILE A 197 -13.18 21.72 11.23
CA ILE A 197 -13.35 22.91 12.09
C ILE A 197 -14.82 23.09 12.47
N ARG A 198 -15.76 22.95 11.52
CA ARG A 198 -17.20 23.07 11.80
C ARG A 198 -17.69 22.06 12.85
N ASN A 199 -17.09 20.88 12.89
CA ASN A 199 -17.51 19.77 13.74
C ASN A 199 -16.52 19.44 14.86
N PHE A 200 -15.63 20.37 15.24
CA PHE A 200 -14.53 20.07 16.18
C PHE A 200 -15.02 19.66 17.58
N LYS A 201 -16.21 20.08 18.01
CA LYS A 201 -16.85 19.67 19.28
C LYS A 201 -17.66 18.37 19.17
N SER A 202 -17.76 17.77 17.99
CA SER A 202 -18.48 16.51 17.81
C SER A 202 -17.74 15.36 18.49
N LYS A 203 -18.51 14.45 19.13
CA LYS A 203 -17.93 13.21 19.69
C LYS A 203 -17.13 12.39 18.67
N PHE A 204 -17.43 12.51 17.38
CA PHE A 204 -16.69 11.82 16.33
C PHE A 204 -15.34 12.49 16.01
N ALA A 205 -15.13 13.77 16.34
CA ALA A 205 -13.85 14.44 16.17
C ALA A 205 -12.75 13.81 17.05
N TYR A 206 -13.12 13.19 18.17
CA TYR A 206 -12.18 12.47 19.04
C TYR A 206 -11.45 11.32 18.32
N LEU A 207 -12.03 10.74 17.27
CA LEU A 207 -11.33 9.74 16.44
C LEU A 207 -10.13 10.35 15.70
N ILE A 208 -10.33 11.56 15.13
CA ILE A 208 -9.24 12.28 14.46
C ILE A 208 -8.18 12.68 15.49
N TYR A 209 -8.58 13.23 16.64
CA TYR A 209 -7.63 13.63 17.70
C TYR A 209 -6.81 12.43 18.20
N GLY A 210 -7.49 11.30 18.48
CA GLY A 210 -6.81 10.06 18.89
C GLY A 210 -5.80 9.56 17.85
N SER A 211 -6.17 9.60 16.55
CA SER A 211 -5.27 9.21 15.47
C SER A 211 -4.05 10.13 15.36
N VAL A 212 -4.25 11.46 15.49
CA VAL A 212 -3.15 12.43 15.53
C VAL A 212 -2.26 12.19 16.74
N MET A 213 -2.86 11.96 17.92
CA MET A 213 -2.09 11.67 19.14
C MET A 213 -1.21 10.43 18.98
N LEU A 214 -1.70 9.35 18.35
CA LEU A 214 -0.89 8.16 18.09
C LEU A 214 0.30 8.46 17.18
N VAL A 215 0.12 9.30 16.15
CA VAL A 215 1.23 9.76 15.29
C VAL A 215 2.23 10.60 16.10
N LEU A 216 1.74 11.50 16.96
CA LEU A 216 2.62 12.32 17.82
C LEU A 216 3.39 11.46 18.82
N VAL A 217 2.77 10.42 19.39
CA VAL A 217 3.44 9.44 20.27
C VAL A 217 4.56 8.72 19.52
N GLN A 218 4.30 8.27 18.28
CA GLN A 218 5.33 7.68 17.42
C GLN A 218 6.50 8.66 17.20
N CYS A 219 6.20 9.89 16.80
CA CYS A 219 7.23 10.90 16.53
C CYS A 219 8.04 11.27 17.80
N ALA A 220 7.37 11.41 18.93
CA ALA A 220 8.00 11.69 20.21
C ALA A 220 8.89 10.52 20.67
N GLY A 221 8.40 9.29 20.51
CA GLY A 221 9.17 8.07 20.81
C GLY A 221 10.43 7.96 19.96
N LEU A 222 10.34 8.23 18.66
CA LEU A 222 11.52 8.24 17.78
C LEU A 222 12.48 9.39 18.10
N LYS A 223 11.96 10.57 18.47
CA LYS A 223 12.80 11.68 18.92
C LYS A 223 13.58 11.30 20.17
N TYR A 224 12.92 10.68 21.15
CA TYR A 224 13.57 10.26 22.40
C TYR A 224 14.65 9.19 22.17
N GLN A 225 14.35 8.17 21.31
CA GLN A 225 15.25 7.04 21.11
C GLN A 225 16.34 7.30 20.06
N PHE A 226 16.05 8.09 19.03
CA PHE A 226 16.90 8.24 17.84
C PHE A 226 17.18 9.70 17.45
N GLY A 227 16.70 10.69 18.19
CA GLY A 227 17.08 12.09 18.08
C GLY A 227 16.22 12.98 17.16
N ASN A 228 15.42 12.45 16.23
CA ASN A 228 14.58 13.27 15.34
C ASN A 228 13.09 13.04 15.56
N PHE A 229 12.32 14.14 15.55
CA PHE A 229 10.85 14.10 15.56
C PHE A 229 10.35 13.74 14.16
N THR A 230 10.06 12.46 13.93
CA THR A 230 9.69 11.91 12.61
C THR A 230 8.83 10.67 12.77
N VAL A 231 8.02 10.33 11.75
CA VAL A 231 7.25 9.07 11.72
C VAL A 231 8.15 7.86 11.46
N SER A 232 9.24 8.04 10.69
CA SER A 232 10.18 6.98 10.32
C SER A 232 11.45 7.61 9.73
N TYR A 233 12.52 6.82 9.66
CA TYR A 233 13.76 7.17 8.96
C TYR A 233 13.88 6.50 7.58
N ILE A 234 12.87 5.71 7.18
CA ILE A 234 12.90 4.97 5.91
C ILE A 234 12.94 5.90 4.68
N ASP A 235 12.38 7.10 4.79
CA ASP A 235 12.40 8.13 3.76
C ASP A 235 13.83 8.52 3.36
N ALA A 236 14.70 8.73 4.36
CA ALA A 236 16.10 9.06 4.14
C ALA A 236 16.85 7.93 3.43
N ILE A 237 16.64 6.68 3.89
CA ILE A 237 17.25 5.49 3.29
C ILE A 237 16.77 5.29 1.85
N THR A 238 15.45 5.39 1.63
CA THR A 238 14.85 5.18 0.30
C THR A 238 15.37 6.22 -0.69
N TYR A 239 15.32 7.49 -0.32
CA TYR A 239 15.81 8.56 -1.20
C TYR A 239 17.31 8.40 -1.52
N TYR A 240 18.15 8.31 -0.49
CA TYR A 240 19.60 8.33 -0.65
C TYR A 240 20.13 7.04 -1.30
N GLY A 241 19.59 5.89 -0.90
CA GLY A 241 20.04 4.58 -1.40
C GLY A 241 19.52 4.22 -2.81
N TYR A 242 18.42 4.82 -3.25
CA TYR A 242 17.83 4.52 -4.56
C TYR A 242 17.91 5.72 -5.51
N LEU A 243 16.99 6.67 -5.42
CA LEU A 243 16.89 7.78 -6.39
C LEU A 243 18.18 8.58 -6.51
N SER A 244 18.73 9.03 -5.39
CA SER A 244 19.97 9.81 -5.38
C SER A 244 21.17 9.00 -5.87
N CYS A 245 21.26 7.73 -5.47
CA CYS A 245 22.32 6.83 -5.93
C CYS A 245 22.27 6.62 -7.45
N ARG A 246 21.07 6.43 -8.03
CA ARG A 246 20.90 6.34 -9.49
C ARG A 246 21.27 7.66 -10.18
N ALA A 247 20.91 8.82 -9.61
CA ALA A 247 21.28 10.12 -10.15
C ALA A 247 22.81 10.34 -10.20
N GLU A 248 23.51 9.92 -9.14
CA GLU A 248 24.97 9.94 -9.09
C GLU A 248 25.60 8.98 -10.10
N SER A 249 25.05 7.76 -10.24
CA SER A 249 25.54 6.83 -11.25
C SER A 249 25.40 7.37 -12.67
N LEU A 250 24.29 8.05 -12.97
CA LEU A 250 24.10 8.74 -14.26
C LEU A 250 25.09 9.88 -14.47
N LYS A 251 25.39 10.66 -13.42
CA LYS A 251 26.38 11.75 -13.48
C LYS A 251 27.77 11.23 -13.78
N ASN A 252 28.14 10.11 -13.12
CA ASN A 252 29.48 9.55 -13.20
C ASN A 252 29.66 8.56 -14.38
N GLY A 253 28.60 8.28 -15.14
CA GLY A 253 28.64 7.28 -16.23
C GLY A 253 28.84 5.85 -15.72
N THR A 254 28.51 5.54 -14.47
CA THR A 254 28.65 4.23 -13.86
C THR A 254 27.33 3.46 -13.88
N GLU A 255 27.40 2.12 -13.83
CA GLU A 255 26.20 1.30 -13.71
C GLU A 255 25.57 1.47 -12.32
N PHE A 256 24.23 1.63 -12.31
CA PHE A 256 23.48 1.65 -11.07
C PHE A 256 23.20 0.23 -10.57
N VAL A 257 23.65 -0.07 -9.36
CA VAL A 257 23.37 -1.32 -8.66
C VAL A 257 22.46 -1.03 -7.46
N GLN A 258 21.28 -1.66 -7.43
CA GLN A 258 20.32 -1.45 -6.34
C GLN A 258 20.78 -2.13 -5.05
N SER A 259 21.09 -3.43 -5.11
CA SER A 259 21.46 -4.22 -3.95
C SER A 259 22.97 -4.15 -3.73
N GLY A 260 23.37 -3.85 -2.49
CA GLY A 260 24.78 -3.78 -2.14
C GLY A 260 25.54 -2.56 -2.67
N ASN A 261 24.82 -1.51 -3.12
CA ASN A 261 25.53 -0.30 -3.55
C ASN A 261 26.29 0.33 -2.36
N PRO A 262 27.57 0.73 -2.57
CA PRO A 262 28.42 1.20 -1.47
C PRO A 262 27.84 2.45 -0.77
N ARG A 263 27.17 3.33 -1.52
CA ARG A 263 26.57 4.55 -1.00
C ARG A 263 25.42 4.25 -0.05
N GLY A 264 24.51 3.32 -0.43
CA GLY A 264 23.43 2.86 0.44
C GLY A 264 23.93 2.14 1.69
N LEU A 265 24.93 1.28 1.53
CA LEU A 265 25.54 0.57 2.66
C LEU A 265 26.21 1.53 3.65
N ALA A 266 26.97 2.53 3.17
CA ALA A 266 27.61 3.53 4.02
C ALA A 266 26.61 4.29 4.86
N MET A 267 25.41 4.56 4.34
CA MET A 267 24.35 5.23 5.11
C MET A 267 23.87 4.41 6.31
N TYR A 268 23.77 3.10 6.19
CA TYR A 268 23.35 2.23 7.31
C TYR A 268 24.39 2.20 8.46
N LEU A 269 25.64 2.55 8.19
CA LEU A 269 26.70 2.62 9.20
C LEU A 269 26.65 3.93 10.02
N LEU A 270 25.92 4.94 9.56
CA LEU A 270 25.80 6.21 10.26
C LEU A 270 24.80 6.15 11.42
N PRO A 271 25.02 6.89 12.51
CA PRO A 271 23.99 7.14 13.51
C PRO A 271 22.70 7.66 12.88
N THR A 272 21.57 7.21 13.39
CA THR A 272 20.25 7.49 12.78
C THR A 272 19.97 8.99 12.52
N PRO A 273 20.31 9.93 13.43
CA PRO A 273 20.13 11.36 13.17
C PRO A 273 20.97 11.88 11.98
N GLU A 274 22.14 11.30 11.78
CA GLU A 274 23.05 11.70 10.71
C GLU A 274 22.57 11.22 9.34
N GLN A 275 21.85 10.08 9.31
CA GLN A 275 21.22 9.60 8.08
C GLN A 275 20.27 10.64 7.46
N LYS A 276 19.42 11.28 8.28
CA LYS A 276 18.52 12.35 7.80
C LYS A 276 19.27 13.61 7.39
N LYS A 277 20.30 13.99 8.11
CA LYS A 277 21.15 15.14 7.75
C LYS A 277 21.86 14.92 6.42
N LEU A 278 22.44 13.73 6.24
CA LEU A 278 23.09 13.35 4.99
C LEU A 278 22.12 13.35 3.82
N ALA A 279 20.94 12.70 3.97
CA ALA A 279 19.92 12.67 2.93
C ALA A 279 19.43 14.08 2.56
N ALA A 280 19.23 14.96 3.53
CA ALA A 280 18.80 16.33 3.29
C ALA A 280 19.89 17.18 2.57
N ALA A 281 21.15 17.04 2.99
CA ALA A 281 22.29 17.71 2.34
C ALA A 281 22.47 17.23 0.91
N ASP A 282 22.37 15.93 0.69
CA ASP A 282 22.43 15.32 -0.62
C ASP A 282 21.26 15.76 -1.51
N PHE A 283 20.03 15.80 -0.98
CA PHE A 283 18.88 16.27 -1.75
C PHE A 283 19.07 17.72 -2.24
N LYS A 284 19.59 18.57 -1.37
CA LYS A 284 19.94 19.94 -1.76
C LYS A 284 20.99 19.94 -2.88
N TYR A 285 22.06 19.17 -2.73
CA TYR A 285 23.11 19.05 -3.75
C TYR A 285 22.55 18.55 -5.09
N GLN A 286 21.73 17.47 -5.07
CA GLN A 286 21.13 16.94 -6.29
C GLN A 286 20.23 17.96 -6.99
N LEU A 287 19.50 18.78 -6.23
CA LEU A 287 18.65 19.84 -6.79
C LEU A 287 19.42 21.01 -7.35
N THR A 288 20.63 21.33 -6.85
CA THR A 288 21.42 22.47 -7.33
C THR A 288 22.45 22.08 -8.39
N GLU A 289 23.12 20.95 -8.20
CA GLU A 289 24.31 20.57 -8.99
C GLU A 289 24.07 19.40 -9.94
N ASN A 290 22.95 18.66 -9.78
CA ASN A 290 22.70 17.42 -10.54
C ASN A 290 21.23 17.23 -10.96
N THR A 291 20.48 18.32 -11.09
CA THR A 291 19.03 18.33 -11.32
C THR A 291 18.61 17.47 -12.52
N GLY A 292 19.32 17.60 -13.66
CA GLY A 292 18.99 16.84 -14.89
C GLY A 292 19.06 15.33 -14.69
N ASN A 293 20.10 14.84 -14.01
CA ASN A 293 20.25 13.42 -13.72
C ASN A 293 19.28 12.95 -12.63
N LEU A 294 18.94 13.79 -11.65
CA LEU A 294 17.92 13.49 -10.64
C LEU A 294 16.54 13.24 -11.30
N PHE A 295 16.11 14.13 -12.20
CA PHE A 295 14.86 13.92 -12.94
C PHE A 295 14.92 12.70 -13.86
N LYS A 296 16.06 12.51 -14.56
CA LYS A 296 16.26 11.33 -15.43
C LYS A 296 16.18 10.05 -14.60
N ALA A 297 16.83 9.97 -13.44
CA ALA A 297 16.77 8.85 -12.52
C ALA A 297 15.34 8.57 -12.07
N TYR A 298 14.58 9.60 -11.67
CA TYR A 298 13.19 9.50 -11.26
C TYR A 298 12.29 8.89 -12.35
N PHE A 299 12.41 9.34 -13.60
CA PHE A 299 11.63 8.77 -14.71
C PHE A 299 12.05 7.34 -15.06
N ILE A 300 13.33 7.02 -14.92
CA ILE A 300 13.81 5.64 -15.08
C ILE A 300 13.20 4.74 -14.00
N ASP A 301 13.17 5.19 -12.73
CA ASP A 301 12.58 4.42 -11.63
C ASP A 301 11.07 4.22 -11.83
N LEU A 302 10.33 5.24 -12.26
CA LEU A 302 8.92 5.11 -12.63
C LEU A 302 8.71 4.05 -13.71
N TYR A 303 9.51 4.09 -14.77
CA TYR A 303 9.43 3.11 -15.85
C TYR A 303 9.79 1.70 -15.38
N ASP A 304 10.87 1.55 -14.61
CA ASP A 304 11.32 0.27 -14.08
C ASP A 304 10.27 -0.38 -13.18
N ASN A 305 9.61 0.40 -12.32
CA ASN A 305 8.53 -0.10 -11.47
C ASN A 305 7.29 -0.55 -12.27
N THR A 306 6.98 0.12 -13.40
CA THR A 306 5.86 -0.31 -14.25
C THR A 306 6.13 -1.58 -15.04
N LYS A 307 7.38 -1.84 -15.43
CA LYS A 307 7.72 -3.03 -16.23
C LYS A 307 8.06 -4.27 -15.40
N SER A 308 8.31 -4.10 -14.11
CA SER A 308 8.68 -5.21 -13.22
C SER A 308 7.44 -6.00 -12.78
N GLY A 309 7.61 -7.31 -12.59
CA GLY A 309 6.55 -8.19 -12.09
C GLY A 309 6.51 -8.25 -10.56
N THR A 310 5.72 -9.17 -10.06
CA THR A 310 5.56 -9.45 -8.63
C THR A 310 6.85 -10.03 -8.05
N THR A 311 7.61 -9.20 -7.33
CA THR A 311 8.92 -9.59 -6.79
C THR A 311 8.85 -10.76 -5.82
N ALA A 312 7.71 -10.98 -5.17
CA ALA A 312 7.47 -12.16 -4.33
C ALA A 312 7.55 -13.49 -5.10
N LEU A 313 7.31 -13.48 -6.41
CA LEU A 313 7.41 -14.67 -7.28
C LEU A 313 8.80 -14.85 -7.91
N MET A 314 9.64 -13.83 -7.87
CA MET A 314 10.91 -13.81 -8.62
C MET A 314 11.87 -14.93 -8.20
N ASN A 315 11.87 -15.29 -6.92
CA ASN A 315 12.77 -16.29 -6.34
C ASN A 315 12.09 -17.62 -6.04
N CYS A 316 10.84 -17.82 -6.46
CA CYS A 316 10.17 -19.09 -6.29
C CYS A 316 10.85 -20.18 -7.12
N LYS A 317 11.08 -21.34 -6.50
CA LYS A 317 11.71 -22.52 -7.13
C LYS A 317 10.86 -23.73 -6.85
N LYS A 318 10.90 -24.69 -7.76
CA LYS A 318 10.29 -26.01 -7.53
C LYS A 318 10.93 -26.68 -6.31
N VAL A 319 10.13 -27.10 -5.36
CA VAL A 319 10.56 -27.78 -4.11
C VAL A 319 10.19 -29.25 -4.13
N ASP A 320 9.02 -29.58 -4.65
CA ASP A 320 8.49 -30.94 -4.73
C ASP A 320 8.10 -31.33 -6.16
N ASP A 321 7.64 -32.57 -6.38
CA ASP A 321 7.28 -33.06 -7.71
C ASP A 321 5.92 -32.58 -8.24
N HIS A 322 5.24 -31.70 -7.51
CA HIS A 322 3.99 -31.11 -7.98
C HIS A 322 4.21 -30.09 -9.11
N ILE A 323 3.10 -29.64 -9.69
CA ILE A 323 3.11 -28.60 -10.72
C ILE A 323 3.71 -27.33 -10.15
N PHE A 324 4.69 -26.76 -10.86
CA PHE A 324 5.31 -25.49 -10.52
C PHE A 324 5.18 -24.51 -11.69
N LEU A 325 4.53 -23.36 -11.45
CA LEU A 325 4.27 -22.31 -12.43
C LEU A 325 4.83 -20.94 -11.99
N GLY A 326 5.82 -20.90 -11.10
CA GLY A 326 6.33 -19.66 -10.53
C GLY A 326 6.89 -18.68 -11.57
N ALA A 327 7.61 -19.18 -12.58
CA ALA A 327 8.20 -18.37 -13.63
C ALA A 327 7.13 -17.79 -14.58
N GLU A 328 6.13 -18.60 -14.94
CA GLU A 328 5.00 -18.21 -15.77
C GLU A 328 4.16 -17.15 -15.07
N LEU A 329 3.83 -17.38 -13.81
CA LEU A 329 3.09 -16.40 -12.98
C LEU A 329 3.87 -15.10 -12.84
N PHE A 330 5.19 -15.16 -12.64
CA PHE A 330 6.02 -13.96 -12.62
C PHE A 330 5.97 -13.21 -13.96
N SER A 331 6.04 -13.93 -15.07
CA SER A 331 5.96 -13.33 -16.42
C SER A 331 4.59 -12.68 -16.67
N ILE A 332 3.49 -13.34 -16.30
CA ILE A 332 2.14 -12.79 -16.39
C ILE A 332 2.01 -11.55 -15.50
N SER A 333 2.57 -11.57 -14.30
CA SER A 333 2.49 -10.44 -13.37
C SER A 333 3.13 -9.16 -13.92
N LYS A 334 4.18 -9.27 -14.76
CA LYS A 334 4.78 -8.12 -15.46
C LYS A 334 3.77 -7.41 -16.36
N TRP A 335 3.02 -8.19 -17.13
CA TRP A 335 1.99 -7.64 -18.00
C TRP A 335 0.80 -7.09 -17.24
N GLN A 336 0.36 -7.78 -16.18
CA GLN A 336 -0.70 -7.24 -15.30
C GLN A 336 -0.30 -5.90 -14.70
N ASN A 337 0.89 -5.78 -14.11
CA ASN A 337 1.37 -4.53 -13.54
C ASN A 337 1.41 -3.43 -14.59
N ARG A 338 2.02 -3.69 -15.74
CA ARG A 338 2.14 -2.70 -16.82
C ARG A 338 0.77 -2.22 -17.31
N ILE A 339 -0.12 -3.15 -17.64
CA ILE A 339 -1.44 -2.82 -18.19
C ILE A 339 -2.26 -2.06 -17.15
N LEU A 340 -2.36 -2.56 -15.92
CA LEU A 340 -3.13 -1.92 -14.86
C LEU A 340 -2.57 -0.54 -14.51
N THR A 341 -1.25 -0.38 -14.43
CA THR A 341 -0.64 0.92 -14.12
C THR A 341 -0.88 1.94 -15.24
N LEU A 342 -0.74 1.56 -16.52
CA LEU A 342 -0.99 2.45 -17.65
C LEU A 342 -2.46 2.85 -17.76
N ILE A 343 -3.38 1.88 -17.65
CA ILE A 343 -4.83 2.16 -17.62
C ILE A 343 -5.16 3.03 -16.42
N GLY A 344 -4.60 2.69 -15.24
CA GLY A 344 -4.80 3.44 -14.01
C GLY A 344 -4.34 4.88 -14.12
N PHE A 345 -3.17 5.11 -14.69
CA PHE A 345 -2.64 6.46 -14.93
C PHE A 345 -3.56 7.26 -15.87
N ALA A 346 -3.94 6.68 -17.02
CA ALA A 346 -4.81 7.34 -17.98
C ALA A 346 -6.18 7.69 -17.38
N LEU A 347 -6.82 6.74 -16.68
CA LEU A 347 -8.09 6.98 -15.99
C LEU A 347 -7.95 8.00 -14.88
N ALA A 348 -6.88 7.93 -14.10
CA ALA A 348 -6.64 8.87 -13.00
C ALA A 348 -6.45 10.29 -13.52
N VAL A 349 -5.67 10.51 -14.58
CA VAL A 349 -5.55 11.83 -15.24
C VAL A 349 -6.93 12.30 -15.74
N PHE A 350 -7.67 11.44 -16.44
CA PHE A 350 -9.01 11.79 -16.94
C PHE A 350 -9.96 12.21 -15.81
N PHE A 351 -10.11 11.39 -14.77
CA PHE A 351 -11.04 11.68 -13.67
C PHE A 351 -10.55 12.84 -12.79
N PHE A 352 -9.26 13.04 -12.62
CA PHE A 352 -8.70 14.15 -11.87
C PHE A 352 -9.13 15.50 -12.46
N PHE A 353 -9.05 15.66 -13.78
CA PHE A 353 -9.43 16.91 -14.44
C PHE A 353 -10.93 17.04 -14.67
N THR A 354 -11.67 15.95 -14.89
CA THR A 354 -13.10 16.03 -15.23
C THR A 354 -14.02 16.02 -14.00
N CYS A 355 -13.57 15.44 -12.86
CA CYS A 355 -14.42 15.22 -11.69
C CYS A 355 -14.18 16.20 -10.53
N PHE A 356 -13.23 17.10 -10.61
CA PHE A 356 -12.79 17.98 -9.50
C PHE A 356 -13.95 18.61 -8.72
N ARG A 357 -14.96 19.17 -9.40
CA ARG A 357 -16.12 19.81 -8.76
C ARG A 357 -17.39 18.98 -8.82
N LYS A 358 -17.49 18.03 -9.74
CA LYS A 358 -18.72 17.28 -10.02
C LYS A 358 -18.84 16.01 -9.20
N GLU A 359 -17.76 15.25 -9.09
CA GLU A 359 -17.72 13.95 -8.44
C GLU A 359 -16.47 13.86 -7.53
N PRO A 360 -16.47 14.55 -6.37
CA PRO A 360 -15.26 14.70 -5.56
C PRO A 360 -14.69 13.36 -5.05
N LEU A 361 -15.51 12.32 -4.88
CA LEU A 361 -15.03 11.00 -4.50
C LEU A 361 -14.12 10.39 -5.59
N HIS A 362 -14.55 10.44 -6.86
CA HIS A 362 -13.75 9.93 -7.98
C HIS A 362 -12.51 10.80 -8.24
N PHE A 363 -12.61 12.11 -8.01
CA PHE A 363 -11.44 13.00 -8.01
C PHE A 363 -10.40 12.59 -6.96
N LEU A 364 -10.82 12.30 -5.72
CA LEU A 364 -9.91 11.86 -4.66
C LEU A 364 -9.31 10.49 -4.93
N MET A 365 -10.08 9.54 -5.49
CA MET A 365 -9.56 8.24 -5.93
C MET A 365 -8.51 8.40 -7.04
N ALA A 366 -8.78 9.26 -8.01
CA ALA A 366 -7.83 9.59 -9.08
C ALA A 366 -6.54 10.22 -8.52
N GLY A 367 -6.68 11.17 -7.60
CA GLY A 367 -5.56 11.77 -6.89
C GLY A 367 -4.72 10.75 -6.12
N TYR A 368 -5.37 9.78 -5.47
CA TYR A 368 -4.68 8.69 -4.79
C TYR A 368 -3.86 7.82 -5.75
N ILE A 369 -4.44 7.42 -6.89
CA ILE A 369 -3.73 6.63 -7.91
C ILE A 369 -2.50 7.40 -8.41
N LEU A 370 -2.68 8.68 -8.80
CA LEU A 370 -1.58 9.52 -9.24
C LEU A 370 -0.51 9.66 -8.16
N TYR A 371 -0.92 9.89 -6.91
CA TYR A 371 -0.01 9.99 -5.77
C TYR A 371 0.88 8.75 -5.63
N ILE A 372 0.29 7.56 -5.66
CA ILE A 372 1.05 6.30 -5.49
C ILE A 372 1.99 6.06 -6.70
N ILE A 373 1.51 6.29 -7.93
CA ILE A 373 2.36 6.12 -9.12
C ILE A 373 3.54 7.08 -9.06
N LEU A 374 3.31 8.36 -8.78
CA LEU A 374 4.37 9.35 -8.69
C LEU A 374 5.33 9.07 -7.52
N LEU A 375 4.80 8.63 -6.37
CA LEU A 375 5.64 8.26 -5.22
C LEU A 375 6.57 7.08 -5.55
N SER A 376 6.16 6.16 -6.44
CA SER A 376 6.98 5.00 -6.80
C SER A 376 8.31 5.38 -7.49
N GLY A 377 8.39 6.55 -8.11
CA GLY A 377 9.63 7.04 -8.74
C GLY A 377 10.76 7.40 -7.77
N ILE A 378 10.49 7.43 -6.45
CA ILE A 378 11.53 7.65 -5.43
C ILE A 378 12.28 6.34 -5.10
N SER A 379 11.70 5.19 -5.46
CA SER A 379 12.25 3.87 -5.14
C SER A 379 12.31 3.00 -6.39
N CYS A 380 13.40 2.31 -6.60
CA CYS A 380 13.60 1.46 -7.78
C CYS A 380 13.28 -0.02 -7.51
N ALA A 381 13.01 -0.76 -8.58
CA ALA A 381 12.87 -2.22 -8.63
C ALA A 381 11.95 -2.85 -7.55
N GLN A 382 10.89 -2.14 -7.16
CA GLN A 382 9.90 -2.65 -6.22
C GLN A 382 8.83 -3.53 -6.92
N GLY A 383 8.90 -3.63 -8.24
CA GLY A 383 7.91 -4.34 -9.02
C GLY A 383 6.52 -3.72 -8.88
N ASP A 384 5.51 -4.57 -8.86
CA ASP A 384 4.11 -4.17 -8.68
C ASP A 384 3.74 -3.84 -7.22
N ARG A 385 4.66 -4.00 -6.28
CA ARG A 385 4.46 -3.81 -4.85
C ARG A 385 3.89 -2.43 -4.50
N PHE A 386 4.37 -1.38 -5.18
CA PHE A 386 3.81 -0.03 -5.01
C PHE A 386 2.44 0.11 -5.67
N HIS A 387 2.25 -0.48 -6.84
CA HIS A 387 1.08 -0.25 -7.67
C HIS A 387 -0.13 -1.09 -7.27
N MET A 388 0.06 -2.29 -6.70
CA MET A 388 -1.03 -3.20 -6.34
C MET A 388 -2.09 -2.57 -5.42
N VAL A 389 -1.67 -1.65 -4.55
CA VAL A 389 -2.59 -0.94 -3.64
C VAL A 389 -3.53 0.03 -4.37
N THR A 390 -3.26 0.33 -5.65
CA THR A 390 -4.13 1.15 -6.51
C THR A 390 -5.10 0.32 -7.33
N TYR A 391 -4.89 -0.97 -7.51
CA TYR A 391 -5.67 -1.82 -8.42
C TYR A 391 -7.19 -1.80 -8.15
N PRO A 392 -7.70 -1.87 -6.90
CA PRO A 392 -9.13 -1.76 -6.67
C PRO A 392 -9.70 -0.39 -7.10
N PHE A 393 -8.93 0.69 -6.94
CA PHE A 393 -9.35 2.04 -7.36
C PHE A 393 -9.33 2.18 -8.88
N ILE A 394 -8.37 1.54 -9.55
CA ILE A 394 -8.33 1.47 -11.03
C ILE A 394 -9.57 0.73 -11.54
N LEU A 395 -9.93 -0.39 -10.93
CA LEU A 395 -11.13 -1.14 -11.29
C LEU A 395 -12.42 -0.33 -11.03
N LEU A 396 -12.49 0.42 -9.94
CA LEU A 396 -13.61 1.34 -9.66
C LEU A 396 -13.72 2.44 -10.73
N LEU A 397 -12.62 3.11 -11.07
CA LEU A 397 -12.63 4.17 -12.09
C LEU A 397 -12.90 3.60 -13.49
N LEU A 398 -12.36 2.42 -13.82
CA LEU A 398 -12.64 1.74 -15.08
C LEU A 398 -14.12 1.38 -15.21
N ALA A 399 -14.70 0.79 -14.17
CA ALA A 399 -16.13 0.45 -14.13
C ALA A 399 -17.01 1.70 -14.28
N LYS A 400 -16.64 2.79 -13.59
CA LYS A 400 -17.34 4.08 -13.72
C LYS A 400 -17.25 4.67 -15.12
N TRP A 401 -16.07 4.62 -15.73
CA TRP A 401 -15.84 5.10 -17.09
C TRP A 401 -16.66 4.30 -18.11
N LEU A 402 -16.67 2.96 -18.02
CA LEU A 402 -17.46 2.10 -18.89
C LEU A 402 -18.96 2.33 -18.72
N GLN A 403 -19.43 2.59 -17.49
CA GLN A 403 -20.82 2.96 -17.22
C GLN A 403 -21.19 4.30 -17.88
N GLN A 404 -20.33 5.33 -17.77
CA GLN A 404 -20.56 6.63 -18.39
C GLN A 404 -20.63 6.54 -19.92
N ARG A 405 -19.89 5.61 -20.52
CA ARG A 405 -19.92 5.30 -21.95
C ARG A 405 -21.08 4.40 -22.37
N LYS A 406 -21.97 4.03 -21.45
CA LYS A 406 -23.11 3.11 -21.69
C LYS A 406 -22.69 1.70 -22.18
N ILE A 407 -21.44 1.31 -21.95
CA ILE A 407 -20.92 -0.02 -22.28
C ILE A 407 -21.42 -1.05 -21.24
N LEU A 408 -21.53 -0.61 -19.98
CA LEU A 408 -22.08 -1.44 -18.91
C LEU A 408 -23.50 -1.00 -18.56
N PRO A 409 -24.43 -1.97 -18.32
CA PRO A 409 -25.79 -1.67 -17.90
C PRO A 409 -25.80 -1.10 -16.47
N GLN A 410 -26.68 -0.11 -16.26
CA GLN A 410 -26.98 0.45 -14.93
C GLN A 410 -27.76 -0.55 -14.08
#